data_d0e12f72e38cd611f5e8783865604d52
#
_entry.id   d0e12f72e38cd611f5e8783865604d52
#
_cell.length_a   1.000
_cell.length_b   1.000
_cell.length_c   1.000
_cell.angle_alpha   90.00
_cell.angle_beta   90.00
_cell.angle_gamma   90.00
#
_symmetry.space_group_name_H-M   'P 1'
#
loop_
_entity.id
_entity.type
_entity.pdbx_description
1 polymer ?
#
loop_
_entity_poly.entity_id
_entity_poly.type
_entity_poly.pdbx_seq_one_letter_code
_entity_poly.pdbx_strand_id
1 'polypeptide(L)'
;MKEDAGIYSALEMANYFSRDTGLKKTIWLDQGAKNRPIPHNKRRVKYGGSQDLTIAFDENGNCKVIGSYKKSDFSDLDKVFEWIKLNIKALNRLYNGQDENGQTYNIDNFEQERQSI
;
A
#
# COMPACT_ATOMS: atom_id res chain seq x y z
N MET A 1 -14.08 19.98 8.77
CA MET A 1 -14.14 19.31 9.15
C MET A 1 -13.17 18.54 9.45
N LYS A 2 -12.73 18.30 10.16
CA LYS A 2 -11.93 17.67 10.47
C LYS A 2 -12.11 16.51 10.99
N GLU A 3 -12.89 16.38 11.89
CA GLU A 3 -13.31 15.14 12.29
C GLU A 3 -13.29 14.28 11.21
N ASP A 4 -13.35 14.84 10.23
CA ASP A 4 -13.43 14.16 9.02
C ASP A 4 -12.10 13.69 8.52
N ALA A 5 -11.03 13.98 9.23
CA ALA A 5 -9.71 13.54 8.81
C ALA A 5 -9.64 12.02 8.65
N GLY A 6 -10.23 11.28 9.59
CA GLY A 6 -10.25 9.84 9.49
C GLY A 6 -11.08 9.34 8.34
N ILE A 7 -12.21 9.96 8.13
CA ILE A 7 -13.08 9.59 7.02
C ILE A 7 -12.41 9.92 5.69
N TYR A 8 -11.77 11.06 5.62
CA TYR A 8 -11.04 11.48 4.44
C TYR A 8 -9.94 10.49 4.10
N SER A 9 -9.16 10.09 5.10
CA SER A 9 -8.09 9.13 4.88
C SER A 9 -8.64 7.82 4.33
N ALA A 10 -9.76 7.35 4.87
CA ALA A 10 -10.36 6.11 4.39
C ALA A 10 -10.83 6.25 2.96
N LEU A 11 -11.36 7.41 2.59
CA LEU A 11 -11.82 7.64 1.22
C LEU A 11 -10.69 7.76 0.24
N GLU A 12 -9.50 8.20 0.71
CA GLU A 12 -8.35 8.37 -0.15
C GLU A 12 -7.52 7.11 -0.31
N MET A 13 -7.80 6.08 0.48
CA MET A 13 -7.07 4.83 0.38
C MET A 13 -7.69 3.96 -0.69
N ALA A 14 -6.85 3.44 -1.57
CA ALA A 14 -7.28 2.48 -2.55
C ALA A 14 -7.21 1.08 -1.94
N ASN A 15 -8.18 0.25 -2.23
CA ASN A 15 -8.20 -1.11 -1.73
C ASN A 15 -8.20 -2.10 -2.88
N TYR A 16 -7.48 -3.20 -2.69
CA TYR A 16 -7.38 -4.27 -3.67
C TYR A 16 -7.76 -5.58 -3.01
N PHE A 17 -8.72 -6.24 -3.60
CA PHE A 17 -9.26 -7.49 -3.07
C PHE A 17 -8.43 -8.67 -3.53
N SER A 18 -8.75 -9.84 -2.98
CA SER A 18 -8.03 -11.08 -3.32
C SER A 18 -7.96 -11.32 -4.82
N ARG A 19 -9.02 -11.05 -5.54
CA ARG A 19 -9.06 -11.26 -6.99
C ARG A 19 -8.09 -10.35 -7.73
N ASP A 20 -7.73 -9.22 -7.13
CA ASP A 20 -6.84 -8.24 -7.77
C ASP A 20 -5.38 -8.53 -7.48
N THR A 21 -5.09 -9.13 -6.34
CA THR A 21 -3.72 -9.30 -5.87
C THR A 21 -3.27 -10.76 -5.85
N GLY A 22 -4.19 -11.68 -5.69
CA GLY A 22 -3.88 -13.07 -5.41
C GLY A 22 -3.68 -13.35 -3.93
N LEU A 23 -3.83 -12.34 -3.08
CA LEU A 23 -3.69 -12.50 -1.64
C LEU A 23 -5.02 -12.88 -1.01
N LYS A 24 -4.96 -13.41 0.22
CA LYS A 24 -6.17 -13.90 0.90
C LYS A 24 -7.09 -12.79 1.39
N LYS A 25 -6.51 -11.65 1.77
CA LYS A 25 -7.25 -10.55 2.36
C LYS A 25 -7.05 -9.28 1.54
N THR A 26 -7.78 -8.24 1.91
CA THR A 26 -7.72 -6.96 1.21
C THR A 26 -6.44 -6.22 1.58
N ILE A 27 -5.83 -5.59 0.59
CA ILE A 27 -4.70 -4.70 0.83
C ILE A 27 -5.17 -3.27 0.58
N TRP A 28 -4.72 -2.37 1.45
CA TRP A 28 -5.11 -0.96 1.40
C TRP A 28 -3.86 -0.12 1.16
N LEU A 29 -3.94 0.75 0.17
CA LEU A 29 -2.82 1.60 -0.21
C LEU A 29 -3.17 3.06 0.03
N ASP A 30 -2.17 3.81 0.49
CA ASP A 30 -2.25 5.25 0.52
C ASP A 30 -1.63 5.79 -0.77
N GLN A 31 -1.78 7.07 -1.04
CA GLN A 31 -1.14 7.64 -2.22
C GLN A 31 -0.69 9.06 -1.92
N GLY A 32 0.48 9.38 -2.45
CA GLY A 32 1.01 10.73 -2.34
C GLY A 32 0.51 11.60 -3.47
N ALA A 33 0.82 12.88 -3.37
CA ALA A 33 0.56 13.82 -4.44
C ALA A 33 1.91 14.34 -4.95
N LYS A 34 1.90 14.87 -6.17
CA LYS A 34 3.11 15.32 -6.82
C LYS A 34 3.90 16.33 -5.99
N ASN A 35 3.19 17.22 -5.32
CA ASN A 35 3.84 18.24 -4.48
C ASN A 35 3.80 17.89 -3.00
N ARG A 36 3.30 16.72 -2.64
CA ARG A 36 3.26 16.25 -1.25
C ARG A 36 3.44 14.73 -1.23
N PRO A 37 4.63 14.26 -1.57
CA PRO A 37 4.88 12.82 -1.53
C PRO A 37 4.89 12.32 -0.10
N ILE A 38 4.61 11.03 0.08
CA ILE A 38 4.68 10.40 1.38
C ILE A 38 6.15 10.09 1.66
N PRO A 39 6.71 10.58 2.78
CA PRO A 39 8.11 10.32 3.10
C PRO A 39 8.41 8.84 3.19
N HIS A 40 9.62 8.44 2.80
CA HIS A 40 10.00 7.02 2.79
C HIS A 40 9.83 6.35 4.14
N ASN A 41 10.10 7.06 5.23
CA ASN A 41 9.99 6.48 6.56
C ASN A 41 8.55 6.36 7.06
N LYS A 42 7.58 6.79 6.25
CA LYS A 42 6.16 6.73 6.62
C LYS A 42 5.34 5.93 5.62
N ARG A 43 5.98 5.18 4.73
CA ARG A 43 5.27 4.41 3.72
C ARG A 43 4.78 3.10 4.32
N ARG A 44 3.47 2.91 4.22
CA ARG A 44 2.82 1.77 4.83
C ARG A 44 1.69 1.28 3.96
N VAL A 45 1.39 0.00 4.04
CA VAL A 45 0.17 -0.56 3.50
C VAL A 45 -0.58 -1.20 4.66
N LYS A 46 -1.88 -1.35 4.52
CA LYS A 46 -2.68 -2.09 5.48
C LYS A 46 -3.19 -3.35 4.82
N TYR A 47 -3.24 -4.43 5.58
CA TYR A 47 -3.63 -5.72 5.06
C TYR A 47 -4.57 -6.40 6.06
N GLY A 48 -5.73 -6.81 5.58
CA GLY A 48 -6.66 -7.52 6.42
C GLY A 48 -8.09 -7.26 6.04
N GLY A 49 -8.99 -7.71 6.88
CA GLY A 49 -10.42 -7.49 6.72
C GLY A 49 -10.96 -6.73 7.92
N SER A 50 -11.48 -7.48 8.90
CA SER A 50 -12.01 -6.86 10.11
C SER A 50 -10.91 -6.32 11.02
N GLN A 51 -9.72 -6.91 10.97
CA GLN A 51 -8.57 -6.44 11.72
C GLN A 51 -7.44 -6.22 10.72
N ASP A 52 -6.92 -5.00 10.69
CA ASP A 52 -5.89 -4.64 9.74
C ASP A 52 -4.52 -4.72 10.36
N LEU A 53 -3.59 -5.22 9.57
CA LEU A 53 -2.20 -5.27 9.89
C LEU A 53 -1.51 -4.14 9.15
N THR A 54 -0.64 -3.40 9.82
CA THR A 54 0.12 -2.34 9.19
C THR A 54 1.51 -2.86 8.83
N ILE A 55 1.90 -2.69 7.56
CA ILE A 55 3.18 -3.16 7.06
C ILE A 55 3.92 -1.95 6.51
N ALA A 56 5.10 -1.67 7.08
CA ALA A 56 5.98 -0.63 6.58
C ALA A 56 6.86 -1.23 5.49
N PHE A 57 7.19 -0.42 4.48
CA PHE A 57 8.10 -0.86 3.43
C PHE A 57 9.05 0.27 3.07
N ASP A 58 10.26 -0.11 2.62
CA ASP A 58 11.24 0.85 2.16
C ASP A 58 11.27 0.87 0.63
N GLU A 59 12.12 1.71 0.08
CA GLU A 59 12.18 1.91 -1.36
C GLU A 59 12.64 0.68 -2.13
N ASN A 60 13.25 -0.27 -1.44
CA ASN A 60 13.72 -1.52 -2.05
C ASN A 60 12.72 -2.65 -1.90
N GLY A 61 11.61 -2.41 -1.23
CA GLY A 61 10.60 -3.44 -1.02
C GLY A 61 10.82 -4.28 0.21
N ASN A 62 11.73 -3.89 1.10
CA ASN A 62 11.90 -4.57 2.37
C ASN A 62 10.76 -4.19 3.29
N CYS A 63 10.13 -5.19 3.91
CA CYS A 63 8.90 -5.01 4.66
C CYS A 63 9.07 -5.38 6.12
N LYS A 64 8.26 -4.73 6.96
CA LYS A 64 8.25 -5.05 8.36
C LYS A 64 6.87 -4.74 8.92
N VAL A 65 6.35 -5.63 9.77
CA VAL A 65 5.06 -5.42 10.43
C VAL A 65 5.24 -4.43 11.56
N ILE A 66 4.29 -3.48 11.65
CA ILE A 66 4.26 -2.51 12.73
C ILE A 66 3.26 -3.02 13.77
N GLY A 67 3.73 -3.21 15.00
CA GLY A 67 2.89 -3.69 16.08
C GLY A 67 2.89 -5.20 16.19
N SER A 68 2.03 -5.71 17.05
CA SER A 68 1.94 -7.15 17.29
C SER A 68 0.71 -7.72 16.61
N TYR A 69 0.76 -9.01 16.30
CA TYR A 69 -0.31 -9.69 15.60
C TYR A 69 -0.24 -11.19 15.88
N LYS A 70 -1.35 -11.88 15.63
CA LYS A 70 -1.40 -13.33 15.71
C LYS A 70 -1.03 -13.93 14.37
N LYS A 71 -0.03 -14.79 14.36
CA LYS A 71 0.40 -15.43 13.12
C LYS A 71 -0.72 -16.23 12.47
N SER A 72 -1.59 -16.83 13.27
CA SER A 72 -2.69 -17.63 12.76
C SER A 72 -3.68 -16.78 11.95
N ASP A 73 -3.77 -15.48 12.24
CA ASP A 73 -4.69 -14.59 11.54
C ASP A 73 -4.10 -14.08 10.23
N PHE A 74 -2.78 -14.18 10.07
CA PHE A 74 -2.09 -13.65 8.90
C PHE A 74 -1.05 -14.67 8.42
N SER A 75 -1.54 -15.84 8.05
CA SER A 75 -0.66 -16.94 7.67
C SER A 75 0.03 -16.74 6.32
N ASP A 76 -0.43 -15.76 5.54
CA ASP A 76 0.11 -15.51 4.21
C ASP A 76 0.98 -14.26 4.13
N LEU A 77 1.58 -13.84 5.24
CA LEU A 77 2.42 -12.63 5.26
C LEU A 77 3.58 -12.70 4.30
N ASP A 78 4.16 -13.88 4.10
CA ASP A 78 5.23 -14.04 3.13
C ASP A 78 4.76 -13.68 1.72
N LYS A 79 3.53 -14.01 1.40
CA LYS A 79 2.95 -13.65 0.11
C LYS A 79 2.67 -12.15 0.02
N VAL A 80 2.25 -11.54 1.12
CA VAL A 80 2.01 -10.09 1.14
C VAL A 80 3.33 -9.36 0.91
N PHE A 81 4.39 -9.78 1.59
CA PHE A 81 5.72 -9.19 1.40
C PHE A 81 6.20 -9.39 -0.05
N GLU A 82 5.93 -10.55 -0.61
CA GLU A 82 6.28 -10.84 -2.00
C GLU A 82 5.53 -9.90 -2.95
N TRP A 83 4.23 -9.68 -2.70
CA TRP A 83 3.43 -8.78 -3.52
C TRP A 83 3.96 -7.35 -3.47
N ILE A 84 4.34 -6.88 -2.28
CA ILE A 84 4.90 -5.54 -2.12
C ILE A 84 6.21 -5.43 -2.92
N LYS A 85 7.07 -6.42 -2.79
CA LYS A 85 8.35 -6.40 -3.49
C LYS A 85 8.15 -6.46 -5.01
N LEU A 86 7.19 -7.25 -5.46
CA LEU A 86 6.88 -7.37 -6.88
C LEU A 86 6.42 -6.04 -7.47
N ASN A 87 5.70 -5.25 -6.68
CA ASN A 87 5.12 -4.00 -7.12
C ASN A 87 5.86 -2.77 -6.61
N ILE A 88 7.10 -2.94 -6.12
CA ILE A 88 7.75 -1.86 -5.37
C ILE A 88 7.99 -0.61 -6.22
N LYS A 89 8.32 -0.76 -7.50
CA LYS A 89 8.54 0.41 -8.35
C LYS A 89 7.25 1.20 -8.52
N ALA A 90 6.15 0.52 -8.77
CA ALA A 90 4.86 1.19 -8.92
C ALA A 90 4.40 1.80 -7.60
N LEU A 91 4.63 1.10 -6.48
CA LEU A 91 4.29 1.62 -5.17
C LEU A 91 5.09 2.89 -4.86
N ASN A 92 6.36 2.91 -5.19
CA ASN A 92 7.19 4.10 -4.96
C ASN A 92 6.67 5.28 -5.78
N ARG A 93 6.28 5.07 -7.02
CA ARG A 93 5.70 6.13 -7.84
C ARG A 93 4.39 6.62 -7.25
N LEU A 94 3.55 5.70 -6.81
CA LEU A 94 2.26 6.06 -6.21
C LEU A 94 2.45 6.91 -4.96
N TYR A 95 3.37 6.50 -4.08
CA TYR A 95 3.61 7.22 -2.82
C TYR A 95 4.39 8.52 -3.05
N ASN A 96 5.15 8.62 -4.14
CA ASN A 96 5.77 9.87 -4.55
C ASN A 96 4.78 10.83 -5.23
N GLY A 97 3.71 10.29 -5.81
CA GLY A 97 2.77 11.08 -6.58
C GLY A 97 3.28 11.43 -7.96
N GLN A 98 4.43 10.88 -8.36
CA GLN A 98 5.01 11.14 -9.67
C GLN A 98 5.97 10.03 -10.05
N ASP A 99 6.21 9.88 -11.36
CA ASP A 99 7.17 8.92 -11.87
C ASP A 99 8.56 9.53 -11.95
N GLU A 100 9.52 8.78 -12.51
CA GLU A 100 10.91 9.22 -12.60
C GLU A 100 11.11 10.41 -13.53
N ASN A 101 10.13 10.66 -14.40
CA ASN A 101 10.18 11.79 -15.33
C ASN A 101 9.44 13.01 -14.79
N GLY A 102 8.95 12.94 -13.55
CA GLY A 102 8.23 14.05 -12.94
C GLY A 102 6.79 14.15 -13.37
N GLN A 103 6.26 13.17 -14.08
CA GLN A 103 4.87 13.15 -14.48
C GLN A 103 4.01 12.63 -13.36
N THR A 104 2.82 13.20 -13.19
CA THR A 104 1.89 12.79 -12.15
C THR A 104 1.60 11.30 -12.25
N TYR A 105 1.67 10.64 -11.10
CA TYR A 105 1.39 9.21 -10.99
C TYR A 105 0.36 9.02 -9.88
N ASN A 106 -0.80 8.51 -10.24
CA ASN A 106 -1.89 8.32 -9.30
C ASN A 106 -2.37 6.88 -9.33
N ILE A 107 -3.49 6.62 -8.67
CA ILE A 107 -3.97 5.26 -8.53
C ILE A 107 -4.36 4.64 -9.87
N ASP A 108 -4.78 5.43 -10.83
CA ASP A 108 -5.10 4.91 -12.15
C ASP A 108 -3.87 4.36 -12.85
N ASN A 109 -2.73 5.04 -12.67
CA ASN A 109 -1.46 4.55 -13.23
C ASN A 109 -1.04 3.27 -12.53
N PHE A 110 -1.18 3.23 -11.21
CA PHE A 110 -0.83 2.05 -10.44
C PHE A 110 -1.70 0.86 -10.86
N GLU A 111 -2.98 1.11 -11.07
CA GLU A 111 -3.90 0.06 -11.50
C GLU A 111 -3.45 -0.62 -12.79
N GLN A 112 -2.88 0.16 -13.70
CA GLN A 112 -2.40 -0.37 -14.97
C GLN A 112 -1.08 -1.11 -14.85
N GLU A 113 -0.26 -0.78 -13.86
CA GLU A 113 1.08 -1.34 -13.72
C GLU A 113 1.17 -2.46 -12.68
N ARG A 114 0.21 -2.53 -11.78
CA ARG A 114 0.28 -3.51 -10.70
C ARG A 114 0.23 -4.94 -11.24
N GLN A 115 0.87 -5.82 -10.48
CA GLN A 115 0.90 -7.24 -10.81
C GLN A 115 0.33 -8.01 -9.64
N SER A 116 -0.33 -9.14 -9.93
CA SER A 116 -0.84 -10.03 -8.89
C SER A 116 0.13 -11.18 -8.68
N ILE A 117 0.03 -11.78 -7.52
CA ILE A 117 0.81 -12.98 -7.20
C ILE A 117 0.21 -14.19 -7.87
#